data_21f07077c95988943559bf78bc5a5883
#
_entry.id   21f07077c95988943559bf78bc5a5883
#
_cell.length_a   1.000
_cell.length_b   1.000
_cell.length_c   1.000
_cell.angle_alpha   90.00
_cell.angle_beta   90.00
_cell.angle_gamma   90.00
#
_symmetry.space_group_name_H-M   'P 1'
#
loop_
_entity.id
_entity.type
_entity.pdbx_description
1 polymer ?
#
loop_
_entity_poly.entity_id
_entity_poly.type
_entity_poly.pdbx_seq_one_letter_code
_entity_poly.pdbx_strand_id
1 'polypeptide(L)'
;TGATGRALLPLLAASPAVERIDSYGRRESAFSHEKLHNHTMDFSQPQQWADEVRGDTVFICLGTTLKAAGSKDAQWQIDYQAALDFARAARQNGADTLVLVSAAGANARSPFFYPRMKGALEEAITALGYPRLRIFRPPLLIRPDSDRSGEKISARILHALNAIGLLRSQRPLPVAEFARALLVAALDPQDGVKTYSPADIRQHLQENP
;
A
#
# COMPACT_ATOMS: atom_id res chain seq x y z
N THR A 1 3.51 -10.25 -5.31
CA THR A 1 3.08 -8.84 -5.34
C THR A 1 1.61 -8.72 -5.77
N GLY A 2 0.87 -7.82 -5.12
CA GLY A 2 -0.51 -7.46 -5.49
C GLY A 2 -0.56 -6.50 -6.69
N ALA A 3 -1.78 -6.03 -7.06
CA ALA A 3 -1.95 -5.16 -8.23
C ALA A 3 -1.12 -3.86 -8.16
N THR A 4 -1.13 -3.18 -7.01
CA THR A 4 -0.36 -1.94 -6.81
C THR A 4 1.15 -2.20 -6.90
N GLY A 5 1.66 -3.23 -6.24
CA GLY A 5 3.09 -3.57 -6.31
C GLY A 5 3.52 -3.93 -7.74
N ARG A 6 2.71 -4.70 -8.48
CA ARG A 6 3.00 -5.01 -9.89
C ARG A 6 3.04 -3.77 -10.79
N ALA A 7 2.19 -2.78 -10.53
CA ALA A 7 2.20 -1.53 -11.29
C ALA A 7 3.38 -0.62 -10.88
N LEU A 8 3.85 -0.72 -9.64
CA LEU A 8 4.92 0.11 -9.10
C LEU A 8 6.31 -0.37 -9.55
N LEU A 9 6.55 -1.68 -9.65
CA LEU A 9 7.87 -2.24 -9.97
C LEU A 9 8.49 -1.70 -11.28
N PRO A 10 7.76 -1.63 -12.41
CA PRO A 10 8.29 -1.06 -13.64
C PRO A 10 8.66 0.42 -13.52
N LEU A 11 7.88 1.19 -12.74
CA LEU A 11 8.14 2.61 -12.53
C LEU A 11 9.39 2.83 -11.69
N LEU A 12 9.58 2.03 -10.63
CA LEU A 12 10.80 2.04 -9.83
C LEU A 12 12.02 1.67 -10.68
N ALA A 13 11.92 0.62 -11.50
CA ALA A 13 13.01 0.17 -12.35
C ALA A 13 13.43 1.22 -13.37
N ALA A 14 12.47 1.94 -13.96
CA ALA A 14 12.72 3.02 -14.92
C ALA A 14 13.25 4.32 -14.27
N SER A 15 13.09 4.48 -12.96
CA SER A 15 13.53 5.69 -12.26
C SER A 15 15.06 5.74 -12.13
N PRO A 16 15.72 6.85 -12.54
CA PRO A 16 17.15 7.02 -12.33
C PRO A 16 17.52 7.23 -10.85
N ALA A 17 16.56 7.64 -10.01
CA ALA A 17 16.76 7.81 -8.58
C ALA A 17 16.72 6.47 -7.79
N VAL A 18 16.40 5.35 -8.47
CA VAL A 18 16.32 4.02 -7.85
C VAL A 18 17.47 3.17 -8.39
N GLU A 19 18.38 2.79 -7.52
CA GLU A 19 19.52 1.93 -7.86
C GLU A 19 19.19 0.44 -7.70
N ARG A 20 18.42 0.10 -6.66
CA ARG A 20 18.07 -1.28 -6.31
C ARG A 20 16.62 -1.37 -5.83
N ILE A 21 16.00 -2.50 -6.14
CA ILE A 21 14.63 -2.84 -5.72
C ILE A 21 14.66 -4.21 -5.06
N ASP A 22 14.31 -4.29 -3.79
CA ASP A 22 14.10 -5.54 -3.09
C ASP A 22 12.59 -5.78 -2.92
N SER A 23 12.06 -6.78 -3.62
CA SER A 23 10.64 -7.12 -3.61
C SER A 23 10.37 -8.30 -2.70
N TYR A 24 9.68 -8.05 -1.61
CA TYR A 24 9.33 -9.05 -0.60
C TYR A 24 7.91 -9.56 -0.82
N GLY A 25 7.74 -10.86 -0.89
CA GLY A 25 6.44 -11.47 -1.17
C GLY A 25 6.36 -12.96 -0.85
N ARG A 26 5.14 -13.52 -0.82
CA ARG A 26 4.92 -14.97 -0.70
C ARG A 26 5.29 -15.75 -1.98
N ARG A 27 5.53 -15.05 -3.07
CA ARG A 27 5.93 -15.58 -4.39
C ARG A 27 6.73 -14.49 -5.08
N GLU A 28 7.62 -14.88 -5.94
CA GLU A 28 8.37 -13.96 -6.80
C GLU A 28 7.44 -13.12 -7.69
N SER A 29 7.94 -11.95 -8.07
CA SER A 29 7.29 -11.13 -9.09
C SER A 29 7.49 -11.74 -10.47
N ALA A 30 6.45 -11.67 -11.32
CA ALA A 30 6.60 -12.00 -12.74
C ALA A 30 7.39 -10.94 -13.54
N PHE A 31 7.57 -9.74 -12.99
CA PHE A 31 8.39 -8.69 -13.57
C PHE A 31 9.87 -8.99 -13.29
N SER A 32 10.72 -8.86 -14.31
CA SER A 32 12.15 -9.06 -14.22
C SER A 32 12.89 -7.80 -14.70
N HIS A 33 13.89 -7.38 -13.95
CA HIS A 33 14.77 -6.26 -14.28
C HIS A 33 16.08 -6.39 -13.51
N GLU A 34 17.19 -5.87 -14.03
CA GLU A 34 18.53 -5.95 -13.39
C GLU A 34 18.58 -5.35 -11.98
N LYS A 35 17.80 -4.29 -11.73
CA LYS A 35 17.68 -3.66 -10.40
C LYS A 35 16.81 -4.48 -9.41
N LEU A 36 16.05 -5.48 -9.87
CA LEU A 36 15.04 -6.17 -9.06
C LEU A 36 15.59 -7.47 -8.45
N HIS A 37 15.53 -7.55 -7.15
CA HIS A 37 15.83 -8.74 -6.35
C HIS A 37 14.55 -9.22 -5.65
N ASN A 38 14.16 -10.47 -5.92
CA ASN A 38 12.96 -11.05 -5.30
C ASN A 38 13.33 -11.84 -4.04
N HIS A 39 12.59 -11.58 -2.96
CA HIS A 39 12.70 -12.29 -1.69
C HIS A 39 11.36 -12.97 -1.38
N THR A 40 11.37 -14.29 -1.36
CA THR A 40 10.20 -15.08 -0.94
C THR A 40 10.25 -15.28 0.57
N MET A 41 9.18 -14.89 1.27
CA MET A 41 9.11 -14.99 2.71
C MET A 41 7.74 -15.36 3.23
N ASP A 42 7.71 -15.96 4.41
CA ASP A 42 6.50 -16.16 5.22
C ASP A 42 6.34 -14.98 6.18
N PHE A 43 5.40 -14.08 5.88
CA PHE A 43 5.13 -12.91 6.71
C PHE A 43 4.63 -13.25 8.12
N SER A 44 4.20 -14.48 8.38
CA SER A 44 3.80 -14.93 9.72
C SER A 44 4.97 -15.22 10.65
N GLN A 45 6.21 -15.23 10.14
CA GLN A 45 7.42 -15.55 10.87
C GLN A 45 8.46 -14.41 10.80
N PRO A 46 8.18 -13.24 11.38
CA PRO A 46 9.04 -12.06 11.26
C PRO A 46 10.47 -12.29 11.77
N GLN A 47 10.65 -13.18 12.73
CA GLN A 47 11.98 -13.55 13.25
C GLN A 47 12.90 -14.18 12.21
N GLN A 48 12.38 -14.68 11.09
CA GLN A 48 13.18 -15.30 10.04
C GLN A 48 13.69 -14.30 8.99
N TRP A 49 13.06 -13.13 8.87
CA TRP A 49 13.34 -12.19 7.79
C TRP A 49 13.54 -10.74 8.24
N ALA A 50 13.22 -10.40 9.49
CA ALA A 50 13.25 -8.99 9.91
C ALA A 50 14.64 -8.36 9.73
N ASP A 51 15.70 -9.10 10.03
CA ASP A 51 17.08 -8.62 9.90
C ASP A 51 17.55 -8.52 8.43
N GLU A 52 16.81 -9.06 7.48
CA GLU A 52 17.16 -9.05 6.06
C GLU A 52 16.49 -7.89 5.29
N VAL A 53 15.48 -7.25 5.87
CA VAL A 53 14.79 -6.12 5.23
C VAL A 53 15.73 -4.93 5.15
N ARG A 54 16.01 -4.47 3.92
CA ARG A 54 16.91 -3.33 3.64
C ARG A 54 16.24 -2.34 2.71
N GLY A 55 16.76 -1.13 2.70
CA GLY A 55 16.38 -0.05 1.79
C GLY A 55 16.12 1.27 2.52
N ASP A 56 16.36 2.38 1.85
CA ASP A 56 16.11 3.73 2.37
C ASP A 56 14.62 4.08 2.36
N THR A 57 13.92 3.52 1.36
CA THR A 57 12.50 3.76 1.11
C THR A 57 11.73 2.45 1.05
N VAL A 58 10.64 2.38 1.79
CA VAL A 58 9.78 1.19 1.91
C VAL A 58 8.38 1.50 1.39
N PHE A 59 7.87 0.63 0.51
CA PHE A 59 6.50 0.68 0.03
C PHE A 59 5.71 -0.50 0.61
N ILE A 60 4.69 -0.21 1.41
CA ILE A 60 3.79 -1.22 1.93
C ILE A 60 2.51 -1.24 1.09
N CYS A 61 2.46 -2.20 0.15
CA CYS A 61 1.33 -2.47 -0.72
C CYS A 61 0.61 -3.78 -0.35
N LEU A 62 0.80 -4.26 0.88
CA LEU A 62 0.14 -5.45 1.39
C LEU A 62 -1.36 -5.19 1.57
N GLY A 63 -2.15 -6.16 1.20
CA GLY A 63 -3.59 -6.13 1.38
C GLY A 63 -4.28 -7.32 0.73
N THR A 64 -5.36 -7.76 1.37
CA THR A 64 -6.22 -8.83 0.86
C THR A 64 -7.69 -8.44 0.99
N THR A 65 -8.57 -9.26 0.46
CA THR A 65 -10.01 -9.11 0.68
C THR A 65 -10.47 -10.11 1.72
N LEU A 66 -11.57 -9.81 2.43
CA LEU A 66 -12.16 -10.76 3.39
C LEU A 66 -12.46 -12.12 2.74
N LYS A 67 -12.92 -12.12 1.48
CA LYS A 67 -13.16 -13.34 0.70
C LYS A 67 -11.89 -14.15 0.47
N ALA A 68 -10.77 -13.49 0.15
CA ALA A 68 -9.49 -14.16 -0.11
C ALA A 68 -8.77 -14.59 1.18
N ALA A 69 -8.96 -13.85 2.26
CA ALA A 69 -8.42 -14.20 3.58
C ALA A 69 -9.20 -15.32 4.27
N GLY A 70 -10.51 -15.44 4.00
CA GLY A 70 -11.40 -16.43 4.60
C GLY A 70 -12.04 -15.99 5.92
N SER A 71 -11.36 -15.18 6.73
CA SER A 71 -11.88 -14.64 7.99
C SER A 71 -11.37 -13.24 8.27
N LYS A 72 -12.01 -12.52 9.21
CA LYS A 72 -11.55 -11.20 9.68
C LYS A 72 -10.20 -11.31 10.38
N ASP A 73 -9.96 -12.36 11.14
CA ASP A 73 -8.69 -12.57 11.85
C ASP A 73 -7.56 -12.83 10.86
N ALA A 74 -7.78 -13.68 9.86
CA ALA A 74 -6.80 -13.90 8.80
C ALA A 74 -6.52 -12.62 7.98
N GLN A 75 -7.55 -11.82 7.72
CA GLN A 75 -7.36 -10.52 7.06
C GLN A 75 -6.56 -9.57 7.95
N TRP A 76 -6.81 -9.54 9.25
CA TRP A 76 -6.05 -8.74 10.22
C TRP A 76 -4.57 -9.12 10.23
N GLN A 77 -4.26 -10.42 10.23
CA GLN A 77 -2.88 -10.89 10.19
C GLN A 77 -2.13 -10.44 8.93
N ILE A 78 -2.81 -10.38 7.78
CA ILE A 78 -2.17 -9.98 6.52
C ILE A 78 -2.12 -8.45 6.37
N ASP A 79 -3.25 -7.76 6.58
CA ASP A 79 -3.40 -6.34 6.23
C ASP A 79 -2.92 -5.40 7.33
N TYR A 80 -2.84 -5.90 8.59
CA TYR A 80 -2.37 -5.13 9.74
C TYR A 80 -1.05 -5.68 10.28
N GLN A 81 -1.04 -6.92 10.81
CA GLN A 81 0.13 -7.43 11.54
C GLN A 81 1.37 -7.56 10.65
N ALA A 82 1.26 -8.24 9.51
CA ALA A 82 2.37 -8.41 8.59
C ALA A 82 2.89 -7.06 8.04
N ALA A 83 1.98 -6.11 7.77
CA ALA A 83 2.35 -4.78 7.33
C ALA A 83 3.11 -3.99 8.41
N LEU A 84 2.64 -4.07 9.67
CA LEU A 84 3.28 -3.42 10.81
C LEU A 84 4.65 -4.03 11.13
N ASP A 85 4.76 -5.35 11.12
CA ASP A 85 6.03 -6.04 11.42
C ASP A 85 7.08 -5.74 10.35
N PHE A 86 6.67 -5.70 9.07
CA PHE A 86 7.55 -5.30 7.99
C PHE A 86 8.01 -3.84 8.10
N ALA A 87 7.08 -2.91 8.41
CA ALA A 87 7.41 -1.52 8.65
C ALA A 87 8.38 -1.36 9.83
N ARG A 88 8.15 -2.10 10.91
CA ARG A 88 9.03 -2.07 12.09
C ARG A 88 10.44 -2.56 11.76
N ALA A 89 10.56 -3.70 11.10
CA ALA A 89 11.85 -4.25 10.68
C ALA A 89 12.62 -3.28 9.77
N ALA A 90 11.96 -2.73 8.76
CA ALA A 90 12.58 -1.77 7.86
C ALA A 90 13.07 -0.51 8.61
N ARG A 91 12.27 0.03 9.54
CA ARG A 91 12.67 1.19 10.35
C ARG A 91 13.86 0.89 11.25
N GLN A 92 13.88 -0.27 11.90
CA GLN A 92 15.00 -0.72 12.74
C GLN A 92 16.29 -0.90 11.92
N ASN A 93 16.16 -1.28 10.66
CA ASN A 93 17.29 -1.48 9.75
C ASN A 93 17.68 -0.20 8.98
N GLY A 94 17.15 0.96 9.37
CA GLY A 94 17.62 2.26 8.88
C GLY A 94 16.77 2.90 7.78
N ALA A 95 15.60 2.36 7.42
CA ALA A 95 14.73 3.01 6.45
C ALA A 95 14.17 4.33 7.01
N ASP A 96 14.30 5.41 6.24
CA ASP A 96 13.85 6.74 6.62
C ASP A 96 12.53 7.15 5.97
N THR A 97 12.18 6.55 4.85
CA THR A 97 10.95 6.83 4.12
C THR A 97 10.03 5.62 4.10
N LEU A 98 8.76 5.82 4.46
CA LEU A 98 7.74 4.80 4.30
C LEU A 98 6.52 5.34 3.55
N VAL A 99 6.12 4.62 2.50
CA VAL A 99 4.90 4.86 1.72
C VAL A 99 3.90 3.75 2.02
N LEU A 100 2.83 4.09 2.72
CA LEU A 100 1.77 3.17 3.12
C LEU A 100 0.57 3.27 2.18
N VAL A 101 0.15 2.15 1.62
CA VAL A 101 -1.16 2.03 0.95
C VAL A 101 -2.22 1.65 1.97
N SER A 102 -2.99 2.65 2.39
CA SER A 102 -4.14 2.53 3.27
C SER A 102 -5.44 2.42 2.47
N ALA A 103 -6.52 3.01 2.94
CA ALA A 103 -7.81 3.02 2.25
C ALA A 103 -8.60 4.31 2.54
N ALA A 104 -9.42 4.73 1.59
CA ALA A 104 -10.40 5.78 1.85
C ALA A 104 -11.29 5.42 3.04
N GLY A 105 -11.52 6.38 3.93
CA GLY A 105 -12.31 6.18 5.15
C GLY A 105 -11.59 5.44 6.28
N ALA A 106 -10.27 5.20 6.20
CA ALA A 106 -9.49 4.64 7.29
C ALA A 106 -9.67 5.48 8.57
N ASN A 107 -10.08 4.82 9.67
CA ASN A 107 -10.34 5.46 10.95
C ASN A 107 -10.35 4.38 12.05
N ALA A 108 -9.41 4.43 12.99
CA ALA A 108 -9.27 3.45 14.06
C ALA A 108 -10.51 3.34 14.97
N ARG A 109 -11.34 4.39 15.01
CA ARG A 109 -12.60 4.41 15.79
C ARG A 109 -13.83 4.00 14.98
N SER A 110 -13.65 3.55 13.73
CA SER A 110 -14.79 3.12 12.89
C SER A 110 -15.50 1.91 13.47
N PRO A 111 -16.85 1.87 13.45
CA PRO A 111 -17.60 0.66 13.79
C PRO A 111 -17.41 -0.46 12.76
N PHE A 112 -17.00 -0.12 11.55
CA PHE A 112 -16.77 -1.08 10.47
C PHE A 112 -15.37 -1.68 10.53
N PHE A 113 -15.26 -2.99 10.34
CA PHE A 113 -14.03 -3.74 10.49
C PHE A 113 -12.87 -3.21 9.61
N TYR A 114 -13.09 -3.09 8.31
CA TYR A 114 -12.01 -2.73 7.38
C TYR A 114 -11.46 -1.30 7.57
N PRO A 115 -12.30 -0.25 7.64
CA PRO A 115 -11.82 1.09 7.98
C PRO A 115 -11.13 1.16 9.34
N ARG A 116 -11.63 0.42 10.34
CA ARG A 116 -11.01 0.37 11.68
C ARG A 116 -9.62 -0.27 11.63
N MET A 117 -9.47 -1.38 10.94
CA MET A 117 -8.18 -2.06 10.77
C MET A 117 -7.17 -1.17 10.05
N LYS A 118 -7.56 -0.51 8.96
CA LYS A 118 -6.67 0.41 8.23
C LYS A 118 -6.30 1.64 9.05
N GLY A 119 -7.24 2.21 9.79
CA GLY A 119 -6.96 3.32 10.70
C GLY A 119 -6.02 2.94 11.84
N ALA A 120 -6.22 1.76 12.44
CA ALA A 120 -5.32 1.23 13.46
C ALA A 120 -3.89 1.00 12.92
N LEU A 121 -3.77 0.53 11.68
CA LEU A 121 -2.47 0.38 11.02
C LEU A 121 -1.78 1.73 10.81
N GLU A 122 -2.50 2.75 10.36
CA GLU A 122 -1.95 4.10 10.17
C GLU A 122 -1.42 4.65 11.51
N GLU A 123 -2.17 4.53 12.61
CA GLU A 123 -1.74 4.95 13.94
C GLU A 123 -0.49 4.20 14.40
N ALA A 124 -0.48 2.87 14.26
CA ALA A 124 0.65 2.03 14.66
C ALA A 124 1.93 2.33 13.85
N ILE A 125 1.81 2.54 12.54
CA ILE A 125 2.95 2.90 11.68
C ILE A 125 3.45 4.32 11.98
N THR A 126 2.55 5.27 12.25
CA THR A 126 2.93 6.63 12.64
C THR A 126 3.77 6.61 13.93
N ALA A 127 3.44 5.75 14.88
CA ALA A 127 4.19 5.58 16.13
C ALA A 127 5.61 5.00 15.94
N LEU A 128 5.96 4.44 14.76
CA LEU A 128 7.31 3.96 14.46
C LEU A 128 8.32 5.10 14.23
N GLY A 129 7.87 6.33 14.05
CA GLY A 129 8.73 7.51 13.95
C GLY A 129 9.58 7.55 12.67
N TYR A 130 9.01 7.21 11.53
CA TYR A 130 9.67 7.42 10.24
C TYR A 130 9.88 8.92 9.99
N PRO A 131 11.09 9.39 9.63
CA PRO A 131 11.32 10.78 9.26
C PRO A 131 10.37 11.24 8.15
N ARG A 132 10.16 10.40 7.14
CA ARG A 132 9.25 10.64 6.02
C ARG A 132 8.20 9.55 5.94
N LEU A 133 6.95 9.86 6.35
CA LEU A 133 5.81 8.94 6.24
C LEU A 133 4.78 9.49 5.27
N ARG A 134 4.45 8.71 4.23
CA ARG A 134 3.46 9.04 3.19
C ARG A 134 2.32 8.03 3.25
N ILE A 135 1.15 8.43 3.75
CA ILE A 135 -0.03 7.57 3.89
C ILE A 135 -1.00 7.87 2.75
N PHE A 136 -1.23 6.91 1.89
CA PHE A 136 -2.17 7.03 0.79
C PHE A 136 -3.49 6.33 1.12
N ARG A 137 -4.59 7.08 1.04
CA ARG A 137 -5.98 6.60 1.19
C ARG A 137 -6.67 6.56 -0.17
N PRO A 138 -6.32 5.62 -1.08
CA PRO A 138 -6.85 5.62 -2.42
C PRO A 138 -8.36 5.38 -2.45
N PRO A 139 -9.06 5.88 -3.50
CA PRO A 139 -10.40 5.43 -3.84
C PRO A 139 -10.35 3.99 -4.38
N LEU A 140 -11.46 3.52 -4.95
CA LEU A 140 -11.46 2.24 -5.67
C LEU A 140 -10.42 2.26 -6.79
N LEU A 141 -9.52 1.26 -6.78
CA LEU A 141 -8.49 1.10 -7.82
C LEU A 141 -8.98 0.19 -8.94
N ILE A 142 -8.90 0.69 -10.18
CA ILE A 142 -9.21 -0.08 -11.40
C ILE A 142 -7.96 -0.87 -11.80
N ARG A 143 -8.13 -2.18 -12.05
CA ARG A 143 -7.07 -3.10 -12.51
C ARG A 143 -7.31 -3.44 -13.99
N PRO A 144 -6.26 -3.43 -14.84
CA PRO A 144 -6.40 -3.77 -16.27
C PRO A 144 -6.95 -5.19 -16.51
N ASP A 145 -6.56 -6.16 -15.66
CA ASP A 145 -6.88 -7.58 -15.79
C ASP A 145 -8.10 -8.03 -14.99
N SER A 146 -8.95 -7.10 -14.52
CA SER A 146 -10.19 -7.49 -13.86
C SER A 146 -11.22 -7.90 -14.93
N ASP A 147 -11.26 -9.20 -15.24
CA ASP A 147 -12.40 -9.80 -15.92
C ASP A 147 -13.73 -9.33 -15.28
N ARG A 148 -14.85 -9.36 -16.05
CA ARG A 148 -16.21 -8.91 -15.67
C ARG A 148 -16.67 -9.29 -14.25
N SER A 149 -15.98 -10.23 -13.59
CA SER A 149 -16.16 -10.53 -12.15
C SER A 149 -15.73 -9.37 -11.22
N GLY A 150 -14.79 -8.53 -11.64
CA GLY A 150 -14.35 -7.35 -10.91
C GLY A 150 -15.39 -6.24 -10.82
N GLU A 151 -16.23 -6.07 -11.86
CA GLU A 151 -17.33 -5.10 -11.84
C GLU A 151 -18.41 -5.45 -10.81
N LYS A 152 -18.70 -6.74 -10.61
CA LYS A 152 -19.67 -7.21 -9.59
C LYS A 152 -19.12 -7.08 -8.16
N ILE A 153 -17.81 -7.26 -7.97
CA ILE A 153 -17.15 -7.03 -6.68
C ILE A 153 -17.04 -5.53 -6.40
N SER A 154 -16.73 -4.73 -7.41
CA SER A 154 -16.71 -3.27 -7.34
C SER A 154 -18.09 -2.70 -6.99
N ALA A 155 -19.16 -3.20 -7.60
CA ALA A 155 -20.51 -2.75 -7.30
C ALA A 155 -20.94 -3.08 -5.86
N ARG A 156 -20.56 -4.24 -5.29
CA ARG A 156 -20.88 -4.60 -3.89
C ARG A 156 -20.06 -3.79 -2.89
N ILE A 157 -18.78 -3.51 -3.19
CA ILE A 157 -17.95 -2.64 -2.35
C ILE A 157 -18.45 -1.20 -2.48
N LEU A 158 -18.84 -0.76 -3.68
CA LEU A 158 -19.46 0.53 -3.92
C LEU A 158 -20.78 0.69 -3.18
N HIS A 159 -21.65 -0.33 -3.14
CA HIS A 159 -22.89 -0.32 -2.36
C HIS A 159 -22.64 -0.23 -0.84
N ALA A 160 -21.63 -0.94 -0.33
CA ALA A 160 -21.25 -0.85 1.08
C ALA A 160 -20.64 0.53 1.44
N LEU A 161 -19.90 1.14 0.52
CA LEU A 161 -19.35 2.49 0.68
C LEU A 161 -20.40 3.59 0.45
N ASN A 162 -21.40 3.35 -0.43
CA ASN A 162 -22.53 4.24 -0.64
C ASN A 162 -23.42 4.36 0.60
N ALA A 163 -23.60 3.28 1.35
CA ALA A 163 -24.40 3.27 2.57
C ALA A 163 -23.85 4.20 3.66
N ILE A 164 -22.58 4.62 3.57
CA ILE A 164 -21.91 5.51 4.53
C ILE A 164 -21.65 6.92 3.97
N GLY A 165 -22.28 7.31 2.85
CA GLY A 165 -22.27 8.69 2.35
C GLY A 165 -20.97 9.18 1.71
N LEU A 166 -20.00 8.29 1.49
CA LEU A 166 -18.62 8.63 1.05
C LEU A 166 -18.45 8.85 -0.47
N LEU A 167 -19.50 8.82 -1.28
CA LEU A 167 -19.39 8.57 -2.73
C LEU A 167 -19.39 9.76 -3.66
N ARG A 168 -19.62 10.98 -3.19
CA ARG A 168 -19.66 12.13 -4.12
C ARG A 168 -18.28 12.60 -4.62
N SER A 169 -17.18 12.20 -3.99
CA SER A 169 -15.80 12.60 -4.39
C SER A 169 -14.90 11.47 -4.91
N GLN A 170 -15.38 10.22 -5.01
CA GLN A 170 -14.50 9.08 -5.25
C GLN A 170 -14.68 8.44 -6.62
N ARG A 171 -14.24 9.12 -7.68
CA ARG A 171 -14.09 8.46 -8.98
C ARG A 171 -13.00 7.37 -8.84
N PRO A 172 -13.21 6.18 -9.41
CA PRO A 172 -12.19 5.14 -9.46
C PRO A 172 -10.89 5.67 -10.10
N LEU A 173 -9.75 5.14 -9.65
CA LEU A 173 -8.43 5.56 -10.12
C LEU A 173 -7.71 4.36 -10.75
N PRO A 174 -7.12 4.49 -11.96
CA PRO A 174 -6.27 3.45 -12.54
C PRO A 174 -5.09 3.13 -11.62
N VAL A 175 -4.82 1.83 -11.42
CA VAL A 175 -3.73 1.39 -10.53
C VAL A 175 -2.37 1.87 -11.01
N ALA A 176 -2.16 2.07 -12.31
CA ALA A 176 -0.92 2.60 -12.87
C ALA A 176 -0.70 4.07 -12.48
N GLU A 177 -1.74 4.91 -12.54
CA GLU A 177 -1.66 6.30 -12.09
C GLU A 177 -1.42 6.35 -10.58
N PHE A 178 -2.09 5.49 -9.81
CA PHE A 178 -1.86 5.41 -8.38
C PHE A 178 -0.40 5.02 -8.04
N ALA A 179 0.16 4.06 -8.75
CA ALA A 179 1.56 3.67 -8.57
C ALA A 179 2.53 4.82 -8.87
N ARG A 180 2.24 5.66 -9.89
CA ARG A 180 3.02 6.86 -10.17
C ARG A 180 2.96 7.85 -9.00
N ALA A 181 1.77 8.09 -8.43
CA ALA A 181 1.64 8.96 -7.26
C ALA A 181 2.47 8.48 -6.07
N LEU A 182 2.53 7.16 -5.84
CA LEU A 182 3.37 6.58 -4.77
C LEU A 182 4.85 6.86 -5.00
N LEU A 183 5.34 6.66 -6.24
CA LEU A 183 6.74 6.89 -6.57
C LEU A 183 7.12 8.37 -6.39
N VAL A 184 6.33 9.29 -6.93
CA VAL A 184 6.61 10.73 -6.81
C VAL A 184 6.65 11.17 -5.34
N ALA A 185 5.71 10.72 -4.52
CA ALA A 185 5.69 11.06 -3.11
C ALA A 185 6.83 10.42 -2.30
N ALA A 186 7.36 9.29 -2.76
CA ALA A 186 8.52 8.65 -2.14
C ALA A 186 9.81 9.44 -2.37
N LEU A 187 9.90 10.16 -3.49
CA LEU A 187 11.04 11.01 -3.86
C LEU A 187 10.98 12.41 -3.25
N ASP A 188 9.86 12.79 -2.62
CA ASP A 188 9.72 14.07 -1.92
C ASP A 188 10.61 14.07 -0.66
N PRO A 189 11.66 14.93 -0.60
CA PRO A 189 12.61 14.95 0.50
C PRO A 189 12.06 15.58 1.78
N GLN A 190 10.86 16.16 1.75
CA GLN A 190 10.28 16.85 2.90
C GLN A 190 9.98 15.87 4.04
N ASP A 191 10.54 16.14 5.22
CA ASP A 191 10.27 15.35 6.41
C ASP A 191 8.83 15.53 6.92
N GLY A 192 8.40 14.58 7.74
CA GLY A 192 7.11 14.58 8.41
C GLY A 192 6.12 13.57 7.84
N VAL A 193 4.93 13.57 8.45
CA VAL A 193 3.82 12.69 8.08
C VAL A 193 2.88 13.43 7.14
N LYS A 194 2.66 12.87 5.95
CA LYS A 194 1.73 13.40 4.96
C LYS A 194 0.70 12.35 4.58
N THR A 195 -0.57 12.66 4.77
CA THR A 195 -1.69 11.79 4.40
C THR A 195 -2.37 12.34 3.15
N TYR A 196 -2.52 11.47 2.14
CA TYR A 196 -3.15 11.80 0.87
C TYR A 196 -4.55 11.20 0.82
N SER A 197 -5.57 12.05 0.89
CA SER A 197 -6.97 11.67 0.61
C SER A 197 -7.16 11.37 -0.89
N PRO A 198 -8.30 10.83 -1.32
CA PRO A 198 -8.58 10.64 -2.74
C PRO A 198 -8.50 11.93 -3.59
N ALA A 199 -8.80 13.08 -3.00
CA ALA A 199 -8.67 14.38 -3.66
C ALA A 199 -7.19 14.78 -3.79
N ASP A 200 -6.42 14.64 -2.70
CA ASP A 200 -5.00 14.99 -2.68
C ASP A 200 -4.19 14.12 -3.65
N ILE A 201 -4.55 12.82 -3.79
CA ILE A 201 -3.92 11.92 -4.77
C ILE A 201 -4.11 12.46 -6.20
N ARG A 202 -5.30 12.94 -6.53
CA ARG A 202 -5.58 13.49 -7.87
C ARG A 202 -4.85 14.80 -8.12
N GLN A 203 -4.84 15.69 -7.13
CA GLN A 203 -4.09 16.92 -7.20
C GLN A 203 -2.60 16.63 -7.38
N HIS A 204 -2.03 15.73 -6.58
CA HIS A 204 -0.65 15.32 -6.67
C HIS A 204 -0.26 14.76 -8.06
N LEU A 205 -1.18 14.01 -8.70
CA LEU A 205 -0.99 13.52 -10.07
C LEU A 205 -1.05 14.62 -11.13
N GLN A 206 -1.84 15.69 -10.90
CA GLN A 206 -1.92 16.85 -11.81
C GLN A 206 -0.67 17.73 -11.71
N GLU A 207 -0.13 17.89 -10.51
CA GLU A 207 1.07 18.67 -10.24
C GLU A 207 2.36 17.96 -10.72
N ASN A 208 2.30 16.64 -10.91
CA ASN A 208 3.42 15.81 -11.34
C ASN A 208 2.98 14.89 -12.51
N PRO A 209 2.80 15.44 -13.72
CA PRO A 209 2.25 14.75 -14.89
C PRO A 209 3.14 13.63 -15.44
#